data_0ff3586def13eef289111930f22f682f
#
_entry.id   0ff3586def13eef289111930f22f682f
#
_cell.length_a   1.000
_cell.length_b   1.000
_cell.length_c   1.000
_cell.angle_alpha   90.00
_cell.angle_beta   90.00
_cell.angle_gamma   90.00
#
_symmetry.space_group_name_H-M   'P 1'
#
loop_
_entity.id
_entity.type
_entity.pdbx_description
1 polymer ?
#
loop_
_entity_poly.entity_id
_entity_poly.type
_entity_poly.pdbx_seq_one_letter_code
_entity_poly.pdbx_strand_id
1 'polypeptide(L)'
;MGLLQKIYPDEQLMGAVKAVFRSWDNPRANVYRRDNDIPYSWGTAVNVQMMAFGNMGETSGTGVAFTRDPATGEKHLMGEFLMNAQGEDVVAGVRTPQKIDQLKEVMPEVYEQFVGICKTLEDHYRDMQDMEFTIEDKKLYMLQTRNGKRTAQAALKIACDLVDEGMITEEKAVAMIDPRNLDTLLHPQFDADALKAATPMGKGLGASPGAACGKVVFTAEDAVEWAARGEKVVLVRLETSPEDITGMKSAQGILTVRGGMTSHAAVVARGMGTCCVSGCGDIKMDEENKRFTLAGKEFHEGDAISLDGTTGNIYDGIIPTVDATIAGEFGRIMGWADKYRKLGVRTNADTPADAKKARELGAEGIGLCRTEHMFFEEDRIAAFREMICSETVEEREEALDKILPY
;
A
#
# COMPACT_ATOMS: atom_id res chain seq x y z
N MET A 1 24.36 44.01 15.13
CA MET A 1 25.21 44.04 13.92
C MET A 1 26.12 42.82 13.98
N GLY A 2 25.73 41.72 13.38
CA GLY A 2 26.53 40.50 13.32
C GLY A 2 27.69 40.71 12.34
N LEU A 3 28.87 40.36 12.77
CA LEU A 3 30.06 40.27 11.94
C LEU A 3 29.75 39.32 10.75
N LEU A 4 29.59 39.89 9.57
CA LEU A 4 29.75 39.17 8.31
C LEU A 4 31.20 38.73 8.25
N GLN A 5 31.51 37.56 8.73
CA GLN A 5 32.77 36.89 8.52
C GLN A 5 32.95 36.80 6.99
N LYS A 6 34.02 37.41 6.47
CA LYS A 6 34.45 37.21 5.09
C LYS A 6 34.89 35.75 4.97
N ILE A 7 33.93 34.89 4.60
CA ILE A 7 34.22 33.49 4.29
C ILE A 7 34.71 33.48 2.84
N TYR A 8 35.89 33.00 2.61
CA TYR A 8 36.44 32.85 1.25
C TYR A 8 35.59 31.80 0.48
N PRO A 9 35.37 31.96 -0.85
CA PRO A 9 34.56 31.03 -1.65
C PRO A 9 35.01 29.58 -1.50
N ASP A 10 36.29 29.29 -1.43
CA ASP A 10 36.82 27.93 -1.26
C ASP A 10 36.47 27.33 0.11
N GLU A 11 36.46 28.13 1.16
CA GLU A 11 36.05 27.68 2.49
C GLU A 11 34.56 27.40 2.56
N GLN A 12 33.73 28.19 1.88
CA GLN A 12 32.29 27.96 1.76
C GLN A 12 32.00 26.65 1.00
N LEU A 13 32.68 26.47 -0.14
CA LEU A 13 32.56 25.25 -0.94
C LEU A 13 32.97 24.03 -0.12
N MET A 14 34.11 24.03 0.51
CA MET A 14 34.58 22.91 1.32
C MET A 14 33.73 22.70 2.56
N GLY A 15 33.15 23.74 3.12
CA GLY A 15 32.17 23.66 4.20
C GLY A 15 30.89 22.93 3.76
N ALA A 16 30.38 23.28 2.58
CA ALA A 16 29.20 22.63 1.99
C ALA A 16 29.47 21.16 1.66
N VAL A 17 30.61 20.84 1.04
CA VAL A 17 31.03 19.46 0.75
C VAL A 17 31.07 18.61 2.03
N LYS A 18 31.71 19.13 3.08
CA LYS A 18 31.76 18.45 4.39
C LYS A 18 30.37 18.26 5.01
N ALA A 19 29.49 19.25 4.85
CA ALA A 19 28.13 19.14 5.35
C ALA A 19 27.33 17.98 4.66
N VAL A 20 27.50 17.84 3.34
CA VAL A 20 26.90 16.73 2.59
C VAL A 20 27.44 15.38 3.07
N PHE A 21 28.74 15.22 3.23
CA PHE A 21 29.29 13.97 3.77
C PHE A 21 28.80 13.66 5.18
N ARG A 22 28.72 14.67 6.06
CA ARG A 22 28.19 14.48 7.43
C ARG A 22 26.72 14.11 7.46
N SER A 23 25.94 14.57 6.47
CA SER A 23 24.50 14.28 6.41
C SER A 23 24.18 12.79 6.24
N TRP A 24 25.16 12.00 5.74
CA TRP A 24 25.04 10.55 5.62
C TRP A 24 24.75 9.87 6.95
N ASP A 25 25.30 10.37 8.04
CA ASP A 25 25.19 9.75 9.37
C ASP A 25 24.15 10.42 10.26
N ASN A 26 23.37 11.38 9.73
CA ASN A 26 22.33 11.99 10.54
C ASN A 26 21.17 11.00 10.84
N PRO A 27 20.41 11.19 11.93
CA PRO A 27 19.36 10.24 12.33
C PRO A 27 18.31 10.00 11.25
N ARG A 28 17.90 11.03 10.51
CA ARG A 28 16.91 10.93 9.43
C ARG A 28 17.43 10.08 8.26
N ALA A 29 18.69 10.27 7.89
CA ALA A 29 19.33 9.49 6.82
C ALA A 29 19.50 8.02 7.24
N ASN A 30 19.80 7.75 8.51
CA ASN A 30 19.90 6.40 9.04
C ASN A 30 18.56 5.66 8.99
N VAL A 31 17.47 6.32 9.36
CA VAL A 31 16.10 5.75 9.24
C VAL A 31 15.78 5.47 7.78
N TYR A 32 16.00 6.43 6.89
CA TYR A 32 15.74 6.25 5.46
C TYR A 32 16.51 5.07 4.86
N ARG A 33 17.79 4.93 5.18
CA ARG A 33 18.62 3.82 4.69
C ARG A 33 18.11 2.46 5.18
N ARG A 34 17.75 2.36 6.46
CA ARG A 34 17.19 1.15 7.03
C ARG A 34 15.87 0.77 6.33
N ASP A 35 14.98 1.73 6.15
CA ASP A 35 13.66 1.50 5.58
C ASP A 35 13.68 1.19 4.07
N ASN A 36 14.82 1.48 3.41
CA ASN A 36 15.05 1.19 1.98
C ASN A 36 16.14 0.14 1.73
N ASP A 37 16.54 -0.62 2.75
CA ASP A 37 17.56 -1.69 2.66
C ASP A 37 18.90 -1.22 2.06
N ILE A 38 19.31 0.03 2.32
CA ILE A 38 20.56 0.60 1.84
C ILE A 38 21.69 0.18 2.79
N PRO A 39 22.73 -0.55 2.30
CA PRO A 39 23.83 -1.03 3.13
C PRO A 39 24.58 0.11 3.83
N TYR A 40 24.91 -0.08 5.10
CA TYR A 40 25.73 0.87 5.85
C TYR A 40 27.16 1.02 5.33
N SER A 41 27.65 0.01 4.59
CA SER A 41 28.97 0.05 3.95
C SER A 41 29.05 0.99 2.74
N TRP A 42 27.91 1.44 2.22
CA TRP A 42 27.89 2.45 1.18
C TRP A 42 28.21 3.82 1.76
N GLY A 43 28.62 4.72 0.88
CA GLY A 43 28.85 6.12 1.19
C GLY A 43 27.95 7.01 0.35
N THR A 44 28.21 8.32 0.42
CA THR A 44 27.61 9.31 -0.45
C THR A 44 28.65 10.01 -1.30
N ALA A 45 28.21 10.66 -2.37
CA ALA A 45 29.05 11.47 -3.23
C ALA A 45 28.55 12.93 -3.23
N VAL A 46 29.43 13.83 -3.62
CA VAL A 46 29.12 15.26 -3.74
C VAL A 46 29.38 15.71 -5.16
N ASN A 47 28.38 16.30 -5.79
CA ASN A 47 28.49 17.00 -7.06
C ASN A 47 28.48 18.52 -6.81
N VAL A 48 29.42 19.21 -7.40
CA VAL A 48 29.45 20.68 -7.43
C VAL A 48 28.89 21.13 -8.77
N GLN A 49 27.74 21.80 -8.74
CA GLN A 49 26.98 22.14 -9.93
C GLN A 49 26.65 23.62 -9.96
N MET A 50 26.70 24.23 -11.14
CA MET A 50 26.27 25.61 -11.34
C MET A 50 24.76 25.70 -11.06
N MET A 51 24.32 26.71 -10.36
CA MET A 51 22.90 26.97 -10.10
C MET A 51 22.24 27.63 -11.32
N ALA A 52 20.98 27.25 -11.56
CA ALA A 52 20.06 27.97 -12.43
C ALA A 52 18.95 28.59 -11.56
N PHE A 53 18.52 29.79 -11.87
CA PHE A 53 17.63 30.59 -11.02
C PHE A 53 16.26 30.78 -11.68
N GLY A 54 15.24 30.11 -11.12
CA GLY A 54 13.85 30.23 -11.57
C GLY A 54 13.15 31.51 -11.11
N ASN A 55 13.79 32.33 -10.27
CA ASN A 55 13.24 33.55 -9.67
C ASN A 55 13.87 34.85 -10.25
N MET A 56 14.23 34.82 -11.53
CA MET A 56 14.80 35.96 -12.25
C MET A 56 13.75 36.82 -12.98
N GLY A 57 12.52 36.77 -12.56
CA GLY A 57 11.40 37.51 -13.16
C GLY A 57 10.44 36.62 -13.97
N GLU A 58 9.58 37.28 -14.76
CA GLU A 58 8.48 36.62 -15.50
C GLU A 58 8.94 35.73 -16.67
N THR A 59 10.23 35.75 -17.01
CA THR A 59 10.84 34.86 -18.01
C THR A 59 11.50 33.62 -17.39
N SER A 60 11.35 33.46 -16.09
CA SER A 60 11.97 32.40 -15.30
C SER A 60 10.92 31.65 -14.49
N GLY A 61 11.21 30.42 -14.13
CA GLY A 61 10.29 29.56 -13.36
C GLY A 61 10.95 28.25 -12.95
N THR A 62 10.20 27.44 -12.25
CA THR A 62 10.63 26.10 -11.83
C THR A 62 9.45 25.16 -11.79
N GLY A 63 9.67 23.86 -11.89
CA GLY A 63 8.60 22.89 -11.85
C GLY A 63 9.06 21.45 -11.66
N VAL A 64 8.07 20.61 -11.47
CA VAL A 64 8.20 19.16 -11.36
C VAL A 64 7.20 18.50 -12.30
N ALA A 65 7.58 17.41 -12.93
CA ALA A 65 6.68 16.70 -13.82
C ALA A 65 7.01 15.21 -13.92
N PHE A 66 5.99 14.46 -14.30
CA PHE A 66 6.03 13.03 -14.59
C PHE A 66 5.71 12.80 -16.05
N THR A 67 6.39 11.87 -16.71
CA THR A 67 6.11 11.51 -18.12
C THR A 67 4.79 10.77 -18.27
N ARG A 68 4.28 10.17 -17.20
CA ARG A 68 2.97 9.49 -17.10
C ARG A 68 2.33 9.81 -15.77
N ASP A 69 1.01 9.68 -15.65
CA ASP A 69 0.29 9.88 -14.40
C ASP A 69 0.75 8.86 -13.34
N PRO A 70 1.34 9.29 -12.22
CA PRO A 70 1.82 8.38 -11.17
C PRO A 70 0.69 7.70 -10.38
N ALA A 71 -0.54 8.19 -10.47
CA ALA A 71 -1.69 7.60 -9.79
C ALA A 71 -2.40 6.55 -10.66
N THR A 72 -2.62 6.83 -11.94
CA THR A 72 -3.40 6.00 -12.88
C THR A 72 -2.54 5.21 -13.86
N GLY A 73 -1.34 5.68 -14.17
CA GLY A 73 -0.45 5.11 -15.19
C GLY A 73 -0.75 5.61 -16.61
N GLU A 74 -1.73 6.49 -16.80
CA GLU A 74 -2.06 7.03 -18.12
C GLU A 74 -0.89 7.79 -18.75
N LYS A 75 -0.71 7.61 -20.06
CA LYS A 75 0.37 8.23 -20.80
C LYS A 75 0.03 9.69 -21.15
N HIS A 76 0.15 10.57 -20.18
CA HIS A 76 0.13 12.01 -20.39
C HIS A 76 1.09 12.69 -19.43
N LEU A 77 1.67 13.79 -19.88
CA LEU A 77 2.58 14.60 -19.07
C LEU A 77 1.79 15.22 -17.91
N MET A 78 2.19 14.93 -16.68
CA MET A 78 1.55 15.42 -15.48
C MET A 78 2.57 16.17 -14.62
N GLY A 79 2.22 17.34 -14.13
CA GLY A 79 3.12 18.14 -13.31
C GLY A 79 2.64 19.54 -13.05
N GLU A 80 3.47 20.27 -12.34
CA GLU A 80 3.19 21.61 -11.87
C GLU A 80 4.42 22.50 -12.02
N PHE A 81 4.17 23.80 -12.29
CA PHE A 81 5.22 24.80 -12.35
C PHE A 81 4.79 26.12 -11.72
N LEU A 82 5.77 26.90 -11.31
CA LEU A 82 5.61 28.28 -10.84
C LEU A 82 6.52 29.21 -11.63
N MET A 83 5.96 30.33 -12.07
CA MET A 83 6.74 31.43 -12.63
C MET A 83 7.39 32.25 -11.52
N ASN A 84 8.58 32.78 -11.80
CA ASN A 84 9.35 33.61 -10.89
C ASN A 84 9.45 32.98 -9.49
N ALA A 85 9.95 31.74 -9.45
CA ALA A 85 10.01 30.90 -8.24
C ALA A 85 11.23 29.99 -8.23
N GLN A 86 11.62 29.53 -7.06
CA GLN A 86 12.59 28.45 -6.87
C GLN A 86 11.90 27.13 -6.53
N GLY A 87 12.62 25.99 -6.61
CA GLY A 87 12.06 24.65 -6.40
C GLY A 87 11.35 24.48 -5.05
N GLU A 88 11.86 25.14 -4.02
CA GLU A 88 11.26 25.13 -2.67
C GLU A 88 9.84 25.74 -2.65
N ASP A 89 9.58 26.74 -3.49
CA ASP A 89 8.28 27.42 -3.56
C ASP A 89 7.17 26.51 -4.08
N VAL A 90 7.51 25.55 -4.97
CA VAL A 90 6.56 24.56 -5.51
C VAL A 90 6.10 23.62 -4.41
N VAL A 91 7.00 23.21 -3.52
CA VAL A 91 6.75 22.22 -2.46
C VAL A 91 6.17 22.85 -1.20
N ALA A 92 6.52 24.12 -0.93
CA ALA A 92 6.12 24.82 0.29
C ALA A 92 4.63 25.20 0.35
N GLY A 93 3.91 25.15 -0.77
CA GLY A 93 2.47 25.44 -0.82
C GLY A 93 2.10 26.92 -0.55
N VAL A 94 3.07 27.84 -0.58
CA VAL A 94 2.86 29.29 -0.34
C VAL A 94 2.14 29.93 -1.53
N ARG A 95 2.37 29.41 -2.73
CA ARG A 95 1.74 29.85 -3.98
C ARG A 95 1.09 28.66 -4.65
N THR A 96 -0.05 28.88 -5.33
CA THR A 96 -0.72 27.82 -6.10
C THR A 96 0.03 27.58 -7.40
N PRO A 97 0.59 26.39 -7.63
CA PRO A 97 1.25 26.08 -8.89
C PRO A 97 0.26 25.97 -10.05
N GLN A 98 0.75 26.19 -11.25
CA GLN A 98 0.03 25.98 -12.48
C GLN A 98 0.29 24.57 -13.01
N LYS A 99 -0.70 24.00 -13.72
CA LYS A 99 -0.51 22.69 -14.36
C LYS A 99 0.50 22.79 -15.49
N ILE A 100 1.32 21.74 -15.66
CA ILE A 100 2.40 21.73 -16.66
C ILE A 100 1.92 22.03 -18.08
N ASP A 101 0.70 21.64 -18.45
CA ASP A 101 0.11 21.92 -19.77
C ASP A 101 -0.05 23.41 -20.04
N GLN A 102 -0.25 24.23 -19.01
CA GLN A 102 -0.35 25.68 -19.13
C GLN A 102 0.97 26.35 -19.51
N LEU A 103 2.11 25.65 -19.33
CA LEU A 103 3.40 26.13 -19.77
C LEU A 103 3.45 26.32 -21.29
N LYS A 104 2.64 25.56 -22.04
CA LYS A 104 2.47 25.70 -23.49
C LYS A 104 1.94 27.09 -23.88
N GLU A 105 1.09 27.68 -23.05
CA GLU A 105 0.54 29.02 -23.28
C GLU A 105 1.51 30.13 -22.85
N VAL A 106 2.24 29.91 -21.77
CA VAL A 106 3.15 30.88 -21.17
C VAL A 106 4.50 30.92 -21.89
N MET A 107 5.07 29.75 -22.19
CA MET A 107 6.38 29.60 -22.87
C MET A 107 6.36 28.41 -23.84
N PRO A 108 5.75 28.55 -25.04
CA PRO A 108 5.57 27.43 -25.99
C PRO A 108 6.87 26.73 -26.39
N GLU A 109 7.94 27.49 -26.67
CA GLU A 109 9.23 26.93 -27.07
C GLU A 109 9.90 26.11 -25.96
N VAL A 110 9.79 26.57 -24.72
CA VAL A 110 10.30 25.85 -23.54
C VAL A 110 9.50 24.58 -23.31
N TYR A 111 8.16 24.65 -23.47
CA TYR A 111 7.29 23.50 -23.35
C TYR A 111 7.62 22.41 -24.39
N GLU A 112 7.80 22.79 -25.65
CA GLU A 112 8.16 21.86 -26.73
C GLU A 112 9.52 21.20 -26.46
N GLN A 113 10.51 21.99 -26.02
CA GLN A 113 11.82 21.46 -25.63
C GLN A 113 11.68 20.48 -24.46
N PHE A 114 10.88 20.82 -23.46
CA PHE A 114 10.64 19.95 -22.29
C PHE A 114 10.00 18.63 -22.68
N VAL A 115 8.94 18.65 -23.50
CA VAL A 115 8.30 17.42 -24.01
C VAL A 115 9.30 16.55 -24.80
N GLY A 116 10.16 17.14 -25.60
CA GLY A 116 11.21 16.41 -26.30
C GLY A 116 12.22 15.73 -25.36
N ILE A 117 12.59 16.41 -24.27
CA ILE A 117 13.46 15.85 -23.23
C ILE A 117 12.73 14.70 -22.48
N CYS A 118 11.47 14.88 -22.11
CA CYS A 118 10.66 13.85 -21.48
C CYS A 118 10.67 12.54 -22.28
N LYS A 119 10.43 12.66 -23.60
CA LYS A 119 10.48 11.52 -24.51
C LYS A 119 11.88 10.87 -24.52
N THR A 120 12.93 11.66 -24.62
CA THR A 120 14.32 11.18 -24.64
C THR A 120 14.65 10.40 -23.38
N LEU A 121 14.23 10.91 -22.22
CA LEU A 121 14.49 10.27 -20.93
C LEU A 121 13.70 8.97 -20.76
N GLU A 122 12.42 8.96 -21.12
CA GLU A 122 11.59 7.75 -21.05
C GLU A 122 12.11 6.67 -22.01
N ASP A 123 12.48 7.06 -23.24
CA ASP A 123 13.10 6.15 -24.23
C ASP A 123 14.43 5.58 -23.75
N HIS A 124 15.24 6.36 -23.05
CA HIS A 124 16.53 5.92 -22.51
C HIS A 124 16.39 4.98 -21.31
N TYR A 125 15.63 5.40 -20.31
CA TYR A 125 15.48 4.63 -19.07
C TYR A 125 14.48 3.48 -19.19
N ARG A 126 13.66 3.45 -20.24
CA ARG A 126 12.62 2.45 -20.45
C ARG A 126 11.64 2.34 -19.29
N ASP A 127 11.35 3.48 -18.67
CA ASP A 127 10.44 3.62 -17.54
C ASP A 127 9.95 5.05 -17.42
N MET A 128 8.80 5.23 -16.79
CA MET A 128 8.25 6.55 -16.48
C MET A 128 9.23 7.36 -15.63
N GLN A 129 9.39 8.63 -15.95
CA GLN A 129 10.33 9.53 -15.28
C GLN A 129 9.62 10.59 -14.44
N ASP A 130 10.19 10.86 -13.27
CA ASP A 130 9.93 11.97 -12.38
C ASP A 130 11.08 12.97 -12.55
N MET A 131 10.75 14.20 -12.90
CA MET A 131 11.73 15.20 -13.33
C MET A 131 11.53 16.51 -12.60
N GLU A 132 12.65 17.15 -12.30
CA GLU A 132 12.72 18.50 -11.76
C GLU A 132 13.44 19.39 -12.77
N PHE A 133 12.90 20.59 -13.02
CA PHE A 133 13.46 21.54 -13.98
C PHE A 133 13.37 22.97 -13.49
N THR A 134 14.24 23.80 -14.05
CA THR A 134 14.22 25.26 -13.84
C THR A 134 14.36 25.96 -15.18
N ILE A 135 13.65 27.06 -15.32
CA ILE A 135 13.74 27.96 -16.47
C ILE A 135 14.38 29.25 -15.98
N GLU A 136 15.54 29.60 -16.51
CA GLU A 136 16.20 30.86 -16.27
C GLU A 136 16.24 31.67 -17.56
N ASP A 137 15.56 32.80 -17.57
CA ASP A 137 15.45 33.69 -18.72
C ASP A 137 15.15 32.96 -20.03
N LYS A 138 14.02 32.21 -20.04
CA LYS A 138 13.53 31.37 -21.16
C LYS A 138 14.44 30.18 -21.51
N LYS A 139 15.49 29.91 -20.78
CA LYS A 139 16.36 28.76 -20.99
C LYS A 139 16.03 27.64 -20.02
N LEU A 140 15.73 26.46 -20.56
CA LEU A 140 15.39 25.28 -19.77
C LEU A 140 16.65 24.58 -19.25
N TYR A 141 16.62 24.22 -17.97
CA TYR A 141 17.64 23.42 -17.30
C TYR A 141 16.96 22.23 -16.59
N MET A 142 17.41 21.03 -16.89
CA MET A 142 17.00 19.84 -16.17
C MET A 142 17.84 19.72 -14.91
N LEU A 143 17.21 19.60 -13.76
CA LEU A 143 17.89 19.49 -12.47
C LEU A 143 18.05 18.04 -12.03
N GLN A 144 17.01 17.25 -12.19
CA GLN A 144 16.98 15.86 -11.77
C GLN A 144 16.02 15.04 -12.64
N THR A 145 16.36 13.79 -12.84
CA THR A 145 15.44 12.75 -13.34
C THR A 145 15.64 11.48 -12.52
N ARG A 146 14.53 10.75 -12.32
CA ARG A 146 14.52 9.46 -11.65
C ARG A 146 13.32 8.64 -12.12
N ASN A 147 13.37 7.33 -11.92
CA ASN A 147 12.19 6.50 -12.12
C ASN A 147 11.07 6.97 -11.17
N GLY A 148 9.91 7.28 -11.71
CA GLY A 148 8.81 7.88 -10.95
C GLY A 148 8.23 6.93 -9.91
N LYS A 149 8.06 7.41 -8.68
CA LYS A 149 7.25 6.72 -7.68
C LYS A 149 5.80 6.73 -8.13
N ARG A 150 5.12 5.61 -7.99
CA ARG A 150 3.77 5.39 -8.53
C ARG A 150 2.96 4.46 -7.65
N THR A 151 1.64 4.48 -7.81
CA THR A 151 0.75 3.51 -7.17
C THR A 151 0.96 2.12 -7.75
N ALA A 152 0.51 1.09 -7.03
CA ALA A 152 0.55 -0.29 -7.54
C ALA A 152 -0.24 -0.45 -8.84
N GLN A 153 -1.41 0.17 -8.95
CA GLN A 153 -2.23 0.18 -10.16
C GLN A 153 -1.51 0.84 -11.34
N ALA A 154 -0.93 2.02 -11.12
CA ALA A 154 -0.15 2.71 -12.15
C ALA A 154 1.07 1.89 -12.59
N ALA A 155 1.74 1.19 -11.66
CA ALA A 155 2.87 0.33 -11.98
C ALA A 155 2.49 -0.80 -12.96
N LEU A 156 1.35 -1.47 -12.73
CA LEU A 156 0.85 -2.51 -13.63
C LEU A 156 0.52 -1.95 -15.02
N LYS A 157 -0.23 -0.84 -15.06
CA LYS A 157 -0.60 -0.20 -16.33
C LYS A 157 0.62 0.25 -17.11
N ILE A 158 1.55 0.96 -16.49
CA ILE A 158 2.77 1.45 -17.13
C ILE A 158 3.60 0.27 -17.67
N ALA A 159 3.78 -0.81 -16.91
CA ALA A 159 4.52 -1.98 -17.36
C ALA A 159 3.87 -2.63 -18.60
N CYS A 160 2.54 -2.75 -18.61
CA CYS A 160 1.80 -3.25 -19.78
C CYS A 160 1.92 -2.34 -20.99
N ASP A 161 1.74 -1.03 -20.81
CA ASP A 161 1.85 -0.05 -21.89
C ASP A 161 3.25 -0.01 -22.50
N LEU A 162 4.31 -0.10 -21.68
CA LEU A 162 5.70 -0.13 -22.16
C LEU A 162 6.00 -1.38 -23.00
N VAL A 163 5.34 -2.52 -22.71
CA VAL A 163 5.43 -3.72 -23.56
C VAL A 163 4.68 -3.48 -24.87
N ASP A 164 3.47 -2.94 -24.83
CA ASP A 164 2.65 -2.66 -26.02
C ASP A 164 3.32 -1.63 -26.94
N GLU A 165 4.05 -0.69 -26.38
CA GLU A 165 4.87 0.30 -27.10
C GLU A 165 6.20 -0.29 -27.63
N GLY A 166 6.51 -1.53 -27.33
CA GLY A 166 7.75 -2.19 -27.77
C GLY A 166 9.02 -1.67 -27.06
N MET A 167 8.86 -0.96 -25.93
CA MET A 167 9.98 -0.38 -25.19
C MET A 167 10.68 -1.40 -24.30
N ILE A 168 9.94 -2.36 -23.75
CA ILE A 168 10.47 -3.43 -22.87
C ILE A 168 9.89 -4.78 -23.26
N THR A 169 10.51 -5.85 -22.76
CA THR A 169 10.00 -7.22 -22.90
C THR A 169 9.01 -7.55 -21.77
N GLU A 170 8.17 -8.56 -21.99
CA GLU A 170 7.27 -9.10 -20.94
C GLU A 170 8.03 -9.49 -19.66
N GLU A 171 9.19 -10.14 -19.81
CA GLU A 171 10.04 -10.53 -18.68
C GLU A 171 10.52 -9.31 -17.88
N LYS A 172 10.93 -8.24 -18.59
CA LYS A 172 11.32 -6.99 -17.94
C LYS A 172 10.13 -6.33 -17.23
N ALA A 173 8.94 -6.36 -17.84
CA ALA A 173 7.72 -5.83 -17.23
C ALA A 173 7.41 -6.52 -15.90
N VAL A 174 7.47 -7.86 -15.85
CA VAL A 174 7.30 -8.62 -14.60
C VAL A 174 8.36 -8.23 -13.56
N ALA A 175 9.62 -8.08 -13.98
CA ALA A 175 10.72 -7.70 -13.07
C ALA A 175 10.62 -6.27 -12.53
N MET A 176 9.84 -5.38 -13.17
CA MET A 176 9.61 -4.02 -12.70
C MET A 176 8.57 -3.93 -11.55
N ILE A 177 7.75 -4.96 -11.38
CA ILE A 177 6.69 -4.97 -10.37
C ILE A 177 7.24 -5.48 -9.04
N ASP A 178 7.13 -4.67 -7.99
CA ASP A 178 7.43 -5.11 -6.63
C ASP A 178 6.25 -5.97 -6.11
N PRO A 179 6.47 -7.26 -5.80
CA PRO A 179 5.39 -8.13 -5.32
C PRO A 179 4.69 -7.62 -4.06
N ARG A 180 5.40 -6.89 -3.20
CA ARG A 180 4.84 -6.33 -1.96
C ARG A 180 3.72 -5.33 -2.24
N ASN A 181 3.78 -4.62 -3.36
CA ASN A 181 2.75 -3.66 -3.75
C ASN A 181 1.48 -4.35 -4.29
N LEU A 182 1.56 -5.64 -4.69
CA LEU A 182 0.42 -6.37 -5.21
C LEU A 182 -0.59 -6.75 -4.11
N ASP A 183 -0.15 -6.90 -2.87
CA ASP A 183 -1.04 -7.20 -1.75
C ASP A 183 -2.17 -6.17 -1.63
N THR A 184 -1.88 -4.90 -1.89
CA THR A 184 -2.90 -3.84 -1.86
C THR A 184 -3.97 -4.02 -2.93
N LEU A 185 -3.64 -4.64 -4.06
CA LEU A 185 -4.55 -4.87 -5.18
C LEU A 185 -5.38 -6.17 -5.05
N LEU A 186 -4.97 -7.06 -4.14
CA LEU A 186 -5.67 -8.32 -3.86
C LEU A 186 -6.81 -8.15 -2.84
N HIS A 187 -6.91 -6.96 -2.24
CA HIS A 187 -7.96 -6.63 -1.28
C HIS A 187 -8.88 -5.54 -1.84
N PRO A 188 -10.14 -5.47 -1.38
CA PRO A 188 -11.04 -4.37 -1.72
C PRO A 188 -10.38 -3.01 -1.43
N GLN A 189 -10.57 -2.05 -2.30
CA GLN A 189 -10.07 -0.68 -2.19
C GLN A 189 -11.25 0.29 -2.06
N PHE A 190 -11.03 1.45 -1.46
CA PHE A 190 -12.02 2.53 -1.57
C PHE A 190 -12.05 3.11 -2.98
N ASP A 191 -13.23 3.56 -3.40
CA ASP A 191 -13.35 4.44 -4.56
C ASP A 191 -12.49 5.69 -4.35
N ALA A 192 -11.63 6.00 -5.33
CA ALA A 192 -10.60 7.03 -5.17
C ALA A 192 -11.17 8.44 -5.00
N ASP A 193 -12.29 8.75 -5.66
CA ASP A 193 -12.89 10.08 -5.59
C ASP A 193 -13.70 10.24 -4.28
N ALA A 194 -14.38 9.19 -3.85
CA ALA A 194 -15.06 9.17 -2.57
C ALA A 194 -14.06 9.28 -1.39
N LEU A 195 -12.91 8.63 -1.49
CA LEU A 195 -11.85 8.71 -0.47
C LEU A 195 -11.23 10.11 -0.37
N LYS A 196 -11.01 10.79 -1.50
CA LYS A 196 -10.49 12.17 -1.51
C LYS A 196 -11.42 13.16 -0.80
N ALA A 197 -12.72 12.91 -0.85
CA ALA A 197 -13.73 13.74 -0.19
C ALA A 197 -13.88 13.44 1.31
N ALA A 198 -13.35 12.31 1.79
CA ALA A 198 -13.47 11.85 3.16
C ALA A 198 -12.31 12.35 4.02
N THR A 199 -12.61 12.66 5.29
CA THR A 199 -11.60 13.05 6.28
C THR A 199 -11.49 11.96 7.34
N PRO A 200 -10.28 11.45 7.63
CA PRO A 200 -10.08 10.49 8.72
C PRO A 200 -10.50 11.09 10.06
N MET A 201 -11.25 10.34 10.85
CA MET A 201 -11.65 10.73 12.20
C MET A 201 -10.81 10.09 13.30
N GLY A 202 -10.05 9.05 12.95
CA GLY A 202 -9.15 8.36 13.88
C GLY A 202 -8.16 7.49 13.13
N LYS A 203 -7.15 7.02 13.85
CA LYS A 203 -6.10 6.19 13.29
C LYS A 203 -5.67 5.11 14.28
N GLY A 204 -5.62 3.87 13.78
CA GLY A 204 -4.99 2.74 14.44
C GLY A 204 -3.82 2.20 13.62
N LEU A 205 -3.42 0.97 13.89
CA LEU A 205 -2.45 0.24 13.09
C LEU A 205 -3.15 -0.45 11.94
N GLY A 206 -2.67 -0.27 10.71
CA GLY A 206 -3.10 -1.06 9.56
C GLY A 206 -2.63 -2.51 9.74
N ALA A 207 -3.46 -3.34 10.35
CA ALA A 207 -3.07 -4.68 10.78
C ALA A 207 -3.31 -5.76 9.71
N SER A 208 -4.31 -5.56 8.85
CA SER A 208 -4.57 -6.39 7.68
C SER A 208 -5.10 -5.48 6.57
N PRO A 209 -4.51 -5.52 5.35
CA PRO A 209 -4.79 -4.55 4.30
C PRO A 209 -6.23 -4.65 3.76
N GLY A 210 -6.63 -3.65 2.98
CA GLY A 210 -7.92 -3.55 2.33
C GLY A 210 -8.81 -2.46 2.91
N ALA A 211 -9.90 -2.19 2.18
CA ALA A 211 -10.95 -1.27 2.57
C ALA A 211 -12.20 -2.03 3.02
N ALA A 212 -12.80 -1.61 4.09
CA ALA A 212 -14.06 -2.15 4.56
C ALA A 212 -15.02 -1.05 4.98
N CYS A 213 -16.29 -1.23 4.70
CA CYS A 213 -17.34 -0.37 5.20
C CYS A 213 -18.54 -1.21 5.66
N GLY A 214 -19.24 -0.74 6.66
CA GLY A 214 -20.40 -1.45 7.19
C GLY A 214 -20.96 -0.84 8.45
N LYS A 215 -21.98 -1.49 8.97
CA LYS A 215 -22.61 -1.12 10.22
C LYS A 215 -21.82 -1.66 11.40
N VAL A 216 -21.65 -0.85 12.42
CA VAL A 216 -20.96 -1.21 13.66
C VAL A 216 -21.74 -2.30 14.39
N VAL A 217 -21.05 -3.35 14.77
CA VAL A 217 -21.54 -4.39 15.70
C VAL A 217 -20.47 -4.66 16.76
N PHE A 218 -20.89 -5.05 17.96
CA PHE A 218 -20.00 -5.16 19.12
C PHE A 218 -19.73 -6.57 19.59
N THR A 219 -20.48 -7.56 19.09
CA THR A 219 -20.31 -8.98 19.45
C THR A 219 -20.13 -9.84 18.20
N ALA A 220 -19.52 -11.01 18.37
CA ALA A 220 -19.38 -11.98 17.31
C ALA A 220 -20.74 -12.50 16.83
N GLU A 221 -21.67 -12.71 17.76
CA GLU A 221 -23.03 -13.15 17.50
C GLU A 221 -23.79 -12.14 16.65
N ASP A 222 -23.74 -10.85 17.00
CA ASP A 222 -24.37 -9.79 16.21
C ASP A 222 -23.77 -9.74 14.78
N ALA A 223 -22.44 -9.89 14.65
CA ALA A 223 -21.80 -9.91 13.35
C ALA A 223 -22.32 -11.05 12.47
N VAL A 224 -22.47 -12.24 13.00
CA VAL A 224 -23.05 -13.40 12.28
C VAL A 224 -24.50 -13.17 11.94
N GLU A 225 -25.31 -12.72 12.89
CA GLU A 225 -26.74 -12.50 12.69
C GLU A 225 -27.03 -11.42 11.64
N TRP A 226 -26.34 -10.29 11.71
CA TRP A 226 -26.54 -9.19 10.77
C TRP A 226 -26.02 -9.54 9.38
N ALA A 227 -24.87 -10.23 9.28
CA ALA A 227 -24.37 -10.72 8.00
C ALA A 227 -25.33 -11.73 7.35
N ALA A 228 -25.96 -12.60 8.14
CA ALA A 228 -26.97 -13.55 7.64
C ALA A 228 -28.24 -12.85 7.09
N ARG A 229 -28.54 -11.62 7.53
CA ARG A 229 -29.59 -10.77 6.97
C ARG A 229 -29.16 -10.00 5.70
N GLY A 230 -27.90 -10.19 5.25
CA GLY A 230 -27.34 -9.48 4.09
C GLY A 230 -26.76 -8.10 4.41
N GLU A 231 -26.60 -7.75 5.69
CA GLU A 231 -25.97 -6.49 6.11
C GLU A 231 -24.45 -6.60 6.06
N LYS A 232 -23.80 -5.55 5.59
CA LYS A 232 -22.34 -5.40 5.73
C LYS A 232 -22.05 -4.87 7.12
N VAL A 233 -21.22 -5.58 7.88
CA VAL A 233 -20.91 -5.20 9.26
C VAL A 233 -19.42 -5.02 9.48
N VAL A 234 -19.09 -4.14 10.43
CA VAL A 234 -17.74 -3.94 10.98
C VAL A 234 -17.77 -4.32 12.45
N LEU A 235 -16.98 -5.33 12.81
CA LEU A 235 -16.88 -5.80 14.19
C LEU A 235 -15.95 -4.88 14.97
N VAL A 236 -16.47 -4.22 16.00
CA VAL A 236 -15.73 -3.28 16.85
C VAL A 236 -15.61 -3.85 18.26
N ARG A 237 -14.38 -4.12 18.70
CA ARG A 237 -14.10 -4.74 20.00
C ARG A 237 -13.05 -3.96 20.78
N LEU A 238 -13.05 -4.10 22.10
CA LEU A 238 -11.91 -3.65 22.92
C LEU A 238 -10.65 -4.42 22.50
N GLU A 239 -10.76 -5.73 22.40
CA GLU A 239 -9.81 -6.69 21.86
C GLU A 239 -10.56 -7.95 21.42
N THR A 240 -10.01 -8.75 20.52
CA THR A 240 -10.65 -10.01 20.10
C THR A 240 -10.02 -11.21 20.77
N SER A 241 -10.83 -12.25 20.96
CA SER A 241 -10.45 -13.56 21.48
C SER A 241 -10.72 -14.69 20.46
N PRO A 242 -10.24 -15.91 20.67
CA PRO A 242 -10.56 -17.04 19.81
C PRO A 242 -12.07 -17.32 19.65
N GLU A 243 -12.88 -16.91 20.60
CA GLU A 243 -14.34 -17.04 20.56
C GLU A 243 -14.98 -16.10 19.51
N ASP A 244 -14.30 -15.01 19.15
CA ASP A 244 -14.79 -14.04 18.18
C ASP A 244 -14.60 -14.47 16.70
N ILE A 245 -13.93 -15.60 16.43
CA ILE A 245 -13.53 -16.03 15.07
C ILE A 245 -14.72 -16.08 14.10
N THR A 246 -15.87 -16.59 14.52
CA THR A 246 -17.06 -16.67 13.67
C THR A 246 -17.58 -15.30 13.27
N GLY A 247 -17.62 -14.36 14.20
CA GLY A 247 -17.99 -12.97 13.94
C GLY A 247 -16.97 -12.25 13.06
N MET A 248 -15.67 -12.48 13.29
CA MET A 248 -14.60 -11.95 12.46
C MET A 248 -14.68 -12.42 11.00
N LYS A 249 -15.07 -13.68 10.76
CA LYS A 249 -15.29 -14.22 9.41
C LYS A 249 -16.49 -13.59 8.69
N SER A 250 -17.52 -13.23 9.44
CA SER A 250 -18.77 -12.65 8.90
C SER A 250 -18.65 -11.15 8.67
N ALA A 251 -17.71 -10.47 9.32
CA ALA A 251 -17.51 -9.04 9.21
C ALA A 251 -16.71 -8.65 7.94
N GLN A 252 -17.04 -7.49 7.36
CA GLN A 252 -16.27 -6.89 6.28
C GLN A 252 -14.93 -6.34 6.79
N GLY A 253 -14.90 -5.89 8.02
CA GLY A 253 -13.71 -5.32 8.67
C GLY A 253 -13.76 -5.47 10.19
N ILE A 254 -12.59 -5.37 10.80
CA ILE A 254 -12.38 -5.53 12.23
C ILE A 254 -11.67 -4.29 12.75
N LEU A 255 -12.21 -3.70 13.81
CA LEU A 255 -11.63 -2.56 14.52
C LEU A 255 -11.42 -2.92 15.98
N THR A 256 -10.21 -2.76 16.51
CA THR A 256 -9.95 -2.94 17.93
C THR A 256 -9.33 -1.70 18.57
N VAL A 257 -9.70 -1.48 19.82
CA VAL A 257 -9.15 -0.38 20.64
C VAL A 257 -7.74 -0.72 21.10
N ARG A 258 -7.52 -1.99 21.48
CA ARG A 258 -6.25 -2.53 21.93
C ARG A 258 -5.68 -3.51 20.92
N GLY A 259 -4.37 -3.73 21.02
CA GLY A 259 -3.67 -4.70 20.20
C GLY A 259 -2.65 -4.08 19.26
N GLY A 260 -1.64 -4.86 18.92
CA GLY A 260 -0.58 -4.53 17.98
C GLY A 260 -0.59 -5.44 16.77
N MET A 261 0.45 -5.40 15.96
CA MET A 261 0.60 -6.22 14.75
C MET A 261 0.64 -7.73 15.01
N THR A 262 0.88 -8.15 16.25
CA THR A 262 0.90 -9.54 16.71
C THR A 262 -0.31 -9.92 17.55
N SER A 263 -1.29 -9.03 17.72
CA SER A 263 -2.53 -9.31 18.44
C SER A 263 -3.36 -10.39 17.75
N HIS A 264 -4.25 -11.04 18.50
CA HIS A 264 -5.17 -12.03 17.94
C HIS A 264 -5.96 -11.47 16.75
N ALA A 265 -6.53 -10.25 16.88
CA ALA A 265 -7.24 -9.59 15.79
C ALA A 265 -6.38 -9.48 14.51
N ALA A 266 -5.14 -8.99 14.66
CA ALA A 266 -4.23 -8.75 13.55
C ALA A 266 -3.81 -10.06 12.85
N VAL A 267 -3.47 -11.09 13.62
CA VAL A 267 -3.01 -12.39 13.08
C VAL A 267 -4.14 -13.11 12.36
N VAL A 268 -5.31 -13.19 12.99
CA VAL A 268 -6.47 -13.89 12.44
C VAL A 268 -7.03 -13.16 11.22
N ALA A 269 -7.14 -11.82 11.27
CA ALA A 269 -7.62 -11.03 10.14
C ALA A 269 -6.72 -11.19 8.89
N ARG A 270 -5.39 -11.19 9.06
CA ARG A 270 -4.46 -11.47 7.96
C ARG A 270 -4.63 -12.88 7.41
N GLY A 271 -4.80 -13.87 8.27
CA GLY A 271 -5.05 -15.23 7.85
C GLY A 271 -6.35 -15.40 7.06
N MET A 272 -7.35 -14.59 7.32
CA MET A 272 -8.64 -14.57 6.63
C MET A 272 -8.68 -13.64 5.40
N GLY A 273 -7.69 -12.76 5.24
CA GLY A 273 -7.74 -11.70 4.22
C GLY A 273 -8.79 -10.61 4.51
N THR A 274 -9.18 -10.44 5.78
CA THR A 274 -10.18 -9.45 6.21
C THR A 274 -9.50 -8.15 6.62
N CYS A 275 -10.02 -7.01 6.17
CA CYS A 275 -9.54 -5.68 6.58
C CYS A 275 -9.51 -5.55 8.11
N CYS A 276 -8.39 -5.07 8.66
CA CYS A 276 -8.27 -4.88 10.10
C CYS A 276 -7.49 -3.61 10.47
N VAL A 277 -8.10 -2.81 11.32
CA VAL A 277 -7.45 -1.69 12.02
C VAL A 277 -7.37 -2.05 13.50
N SER A 278 -6.17 -2.17 14.03
CA SER A 278 -5.93 -2.60 15.42
C SER A 278 -5.31 -1.48 16.26
N GLY A 279 -5.62 -1.44 17.55
CA GLY A 279 -4.96 -0.55 18.48
C GLY A 279 -5.31 0.92 18.31
N CYS A 280 -6.55 1.27 17.99
CA CYS A 280 -7.02 2.65 17.98
C CYS A 280 -7.32 3.13 19.41
N GLY A 281 -6.29 3.57 20.13
CA GLY A 281 -6.37 3.99 21.53
C GLY A 281 -7.20 5.26 21.79
N ASP A 282 -7.54 6.01 20.75
CA ASP A 282 -8.40 7.19 20.84
C ASP A 282 -9.88 6.85 21.03
N ILE A 283 -10.26 5.60 20.77
CA ILE A 283 -11.62 5.11 20.97
C ILE A 283 -11.88 4.92 22.47
N LYS A 284 -12.95 5.54 22.96
CA LYS A 284 -13.52 5.29 24.28
C LYS A 284 -14.67 4.30 24.12
N MET A 285 -14.42 3.04 24.47
CA MET A 285 -15.34 1.92 24.31
C MET A 285 -16.25 1.76 25.54
N ASP A 286 -17.53 1.48 25.27
CA ASP A 286 -18.56 1.07 26.25
C ASP A 286 -19.29 -0.14 25.65
N GLU A 287 -18.68 -1.32 25.79
CA GLU A 287 -19.21 -2.56 25.19
C GLU A 287 -20.56 -2.97 25.79
N GLU A 288 -20.78 -2.69 27.09
CA GLU A 288 -22.04 -3.03 27.78
C GLU A 288 -23.23 -2.29 27.15
N ASN A 289 -23.05 -1.03 26.78
CA ASN A 289 -24.10 -0.20 26.15
C ASN A 289 -23.99 -0.19 24.62
N LYS A 290 -23.12 -1.04 24.02
CA LYS A 290 -22.92 -1.16 22.57
C LYS A 290 -22.69 0.20 21.90
N ARG A 291 -21.71 0.95 22.40
CA ARG A 291 -21.34 2.27 21.87
C ARG A 291 -19.85 2.55 22.07
N PHE A 292 -19.34 3.46 21.26
CA PHE A 292 -18.01 4.04 21.47
C PHE A 292 -17.98 5.50 21.05
N THR A 293 -16.99 6.24 21.55
CA THR A 293 -16.75 7.64 21.14
C THR A 293 -15.39 7.72 20.46
N LEU A 294 -15.35 8.40 19.30
CA LEU A 294 -14.12 8.70 18.55
C LEU A 294 -14.22 10.12 18.00
N ALA A 295 -13.16 10.92 18.17
CA ALA A 295 -13.10 12.32 17.72
C ALA A 295 -14.30 13.17 18.19
N GLY A 296 -14.83 12.90 19.39
CA GLY A 296 -15.98 13.61 19.97
C GLY A 296 -17.35 13.20 19.44
N LYS A 297 -17.42 12.27 18.50
CA LYS A 297 -18.68 11.67 18.00
C LYS A 297 -18.94 10.33 18.69
N GLU A 298 -20.16 10.11 19.12
CA GLU A 298 -20.64 8.85 19.67
C GLU A 298 -21.21 7.97 18.54
N PHE A 299 -20.85 6.69 18.54
CA PHE A 299 -21.28 5.65 17.61
C PHE A 299 -22.00 4.56 18.37
N HIS A 300 -23.14 4.14 17.85
CA HIS A 300 -23.98 3.08 18.37
C HIS A 300 -23.99 1.88 17.43
N GLU A 301 -24.50 0.76 17.90
CA GLU A 301 -24.77 -0.40 17.05
C GLU A 301 -25.65 -0.01 15.84
N GLY A 302 -25.20 -0.36 14.65
CA GLY A 302 -25.88 -0.02 13.39
C GLY A 302 -25.42 1.27 12.73
N ASP A 303 -24.62 2.13 13.40
CA ASP A 303 -24.01 3.28 12.75
C ASP A 303 -22.97 2.83 11.71
N ALA A 304 -22.82 3.63 10.67
CA ALA A 304 -21.93 3.30 9.58
C ALA A 304 -20.51 3.82 9.82
N ILE A 305 -19.50 2.97 9.58
CA ILE A 305 -18.09 3.36 9.55
C ILE A 305 -17.36 2.72 8.37
N SER A 306 -16.22 3.30 8.00
CA SER A 306 -15.31 2.75 7.01
C SER A 306 -13.90 2.65 7.58
N LEU A 307 -13.20 1.55 7.25
CA LEU A 307 -11.86 1.23 7.71
C LEU A 307 -10.90 1.08 6.54
N ASP A 308 -9.75 1.70 6.63
CA ASP A 308 -8.61 1.46 5.75
C ASP A 308 -7.56 0.62 6.49
N GLY A 309 -7.56 -0.66 6.25
CA GLY A 309 -6.63 -1.61 6.87
C GLY A 309 -5.19 -1.48 6.38
N THR A 310 -4.94 -0.72 5.32
CA THR A 310 -3.60 -0.42 4.79
C THR A 310 -2.97 0.75 5.54
N THR A 311 -3.72 1.84 5.71
CA THR A 311 -3.23 3.06 6.37
C THR A 311 -3.53 3.13 7.86
N GLY A 312 -4.51 2.35 8.33
CA GLY A 312 -5.05 2.39 9.68
C GLY A 312 -6.08 3.49 9.92
N ASN A 313 -6.51 4.20 8.89
CA ASN A 313 -7.47 5.28 9.01
C ASN A 313 -8.89 4.78 9.22
N ILE A 314 -9.66 5.53 9.99
CA ILE A 314 -11.07 5.28 10.29
C ILE A 314 -11.88 6.48 9.82
N TYR A 315 -12.98 6.24 9.13
CA TYR A 315 -13.85 7.27 8.56
C TYR A 315 -15.28 7.11 9.04
N ASP A 316 -15.97 8.23 9.17
CA ASP A 316 -17.42 8.30 9.46
C ASP A 316 -18.22 7.96 8.19
N GLY A 317 -19.25 7.14 8.34
CA GLY A 317 -20.14 6.77 7.24
C GLY A 317 -19.57 5.68 6.30
N ILE A 318 -20.26 5.51 5.19
CA ILE A 318 -19.92 4.53 4.15
C ILE A 318 -19.11 5.21 3.04
N ILE A 319 -17.89 4.77 2.84
CA ILE A 319 -17.11 5.06 1.63
C ILE A 319 -17.25 3.85 0.71
N PRO A 320 -17.72 4.02 -0.53
CA PRO A 320 -17.85 2.91 -1.48
C PRO A 320 -16.53 2.17 -1.67
N THR A 321 -16.62 0.84 -1.78
CA THR A 321 -15.47 -0.02 -2.04
C THR A 321 -15.57 -0.63 -3.43
N VAL A 322 -14.41 -0.83 -4.06
CA VAL A 322 -14.24 -1.54 -5.33
C VAL A 322 -13.56 -2.86 -5.03
N ASP A 323 -14.16 -3.96 -5.51
CA ASP A 323 -13.59 -5.30 -5.31
C ASP A 323 -12.25 -5.46 -6.03
N ALA A 324 -11.36 -6.23 -5.42
CA ALA A 324 -10.12 -6.65 -6.07
C ALA A 324 -10.44 -7.53 -7.28
N THR A 325 -10.00 -7.12 -8.46
CA THR A 325 -10.15 -7.89 -9.70
C THR A 325 -8.77 -8.32 -10.21
N ILE A 326 -8.57 -9.63 -10.37
CA ILE A 326 -7.42 -10.22 -11.07
C ILE A 326 -7.70 -10.15 -12.60
N ALA A 327 -8.08 -8.99 -13.10
CA ALA A 327 -8.42 -8.74 -14.48
C ALA A 327 -7.55 -7.60 -15.06
N GLY A 328 -7.63 -7.35 -16.34
CA GLY A 328 -6.88 -6.27 -16.99
C GLY A 328 -5.37 -6.44 -16.89
N GLU A 329 -4.69 -5.37 -16.54
CA GLU A 329 -3.23 -5.31 -16.47
C GLU A 329 -2.64 -6.30 -15.45
N PHE A 330 -3.32 -6.49 -14.30
CA PHE A 330 -2.88 -7.47 -13.31
C PHE A 330 -2.90 -8.89 -13.87
N GLY A 331 -3.97 -9.26 -14.58
CA GLY A 331 -4.09 -10.56 -15.25
C GLY A 331 -3.00 -10.76 -16.32
N ARG A 332 -2.65 -9.72 -17.08
CA ARG A 332 -1.55 -9.76 -18.07
C ARG A 332 -0.21 -10.00 -17.41
N ILE A 333 0.13 -9.26 -16.37
CA ILE A 333 1.38 -9.42 -15.61
C ILE A 333 1.46 -10.82 -15.00
N MET A 334 0.38 -11.35 -14.42
CA MET A 334 0.35 -12.70 -13.87
C MET A 334 0.53 -13.76 -14.96
N GLY A 335 -0.08 -13.59 -16.14
CA GLY A 335 0.14 -14.48 -17.29
C GLY A 335 1.60 -14.50 -17.77
N TRP A 336 2.24 -13.33 -17.80
CA TRP A 336 3.67 -13.25 -18.11
C TRP A 336 4.54 -13.85 -17.00
N ALA A 337 4.21 -13.61 -15.73
CA ALA A 337 4.90 -14.22 -14.61
C ALA A 337 4.84 -15.75 -14.69
N ASP A 338 3.71 -16.35 -15.00
CA ASP A 338 3.54 -17.78 -15.19
C ASP A 338 4.37 -18.32 -16.36
N LYS A 339 4.55 -17.54 -17.42
CA LYS A 339 5.37 -17.91 -18.58
C LYS A 339 6.87 -18.01 -18.24
N TYR A 340 7.37 -17.15 -17.34
CA TYR A 340 8.81 -17.04 -17.04
C TYR A 340 9.22 -17.68 -15.72
N ARG A 341 8.29 -17.93 -14.79
CA ARG A 341 8.61 -18.58 -13.51
C ARG A 341 9.12 -20.00 -13.70
N LYS A 342 10.01 -20.41 -12.79
CA LYS A 342 10.61 -21.76 -12.76
C LYS A 342 10.10 -22.57 -11.57
N LEU A 343 9.66 -21.91 -10.51
CA LEU A 343 9.16 -22.54 -9.30
C LEU A 343 7.66 -22.79 -9.39
N GLY A 344 7.23 -23.98 -8.96
CA GLY A 344 5.82 -24.29 -8.77
C GLY A 344 5.30 -23.68 -7.48
N VAL A 345 4.07 -23.18 -7.48
CA VAL A 345 3.40 -22.63 -6.31
C VAL A 345 2.55 -23.70 -5.64
N ARG A 346 2.86 -23.98 -4.37
CA ARG A 346 2.11 -24.91 -3.54
C ARG A 346 1.52 -24.14 -2.33
N THR A 347 0.32 -24.53 -1.92
CA THR A 347 -0.37 -23.90 -0.81
C THR A 347 -0.71 -24.92 0.28
N ASN A 348 -0.96 -24.44 1.48
CA ASN A 348 -1.52 -25.28 2.54
C ASN A 348 -3.02 -25.48 2.30
N ALA A 349 -3.49 -26.70 2.45
CA ALA A 349 -4.90 -27.03 2.35
C ALA A 349 -5.19 -28.24 3.25
N ASP A 350 -6.11 -28.09 4.17
CA ASP A 350 -6.44 -29.10 5.18
C ASP A 350 -7.82 -29.72 4.88
N THR A 351 -8.65 -29.09 4.04
CA THR A 351 -9.98 -29.55 3.64
C THR A 351 -10.14 -29.58 2.12
N PRO A 352 -11.12 -30.35 1.59
CA PRO A 352 -11.47 -30.32 0.17
C PRO A 352 -11.87 -28.92 -0.34
N ALA A 353 -12.50 -28.11 0.51
CA ALA A 353 -12.86 -26.73 0.20
C ALA A 353 -11.61 -25.85 0.02
N ASP A 354 -10.64 -25.98 0.91
CA ASP A 354 -9.34 -25.28 0.81
C ASP A 354 -8.60 -25.68 -0.46
N ALA A 355 -8.53 -26.98 -0.76
CA ALA A 355 -7.87 -27.49 -1.95
C ALA A 355 -8.53 -26.97 -3.24
N LYS A 356 -9.87 -26.92 -3.28
CA LYS A 356 -10.63 -26.36 -4.40
C LYS A 356 -10.32 -24.87 -4.56
N LYS A 357 -10.39 -24.10 -3.47
CA LYS A 357 -10.07 -22.66 -3.48
C LYS A 357 -8.63 -22.39 -3.91
N ALA A 358 -7.70 -23.17 -3.40
CA ALA A 358 -6.30 -23.09 -3.78
C ALA A 358 -6.10 -23.29 -5.28
N ARG A 359 -6.76 -24.29 -5.86
CA ARG A 359 -6.72 -24.57 -7.29
C ARG A 359 -7.30 -23.43 -8.12
N GLU A 360 -8.42 -22.85 -7.68
CA GLU A 360 -9.05 -21.70 -8.33
C GLU A 360 -8.12 -20.47 -8.33
N LEU A 361 -7.31 -20.31 -7.29
CA LEU A 361 -6.31 -19.25 -7.17
C LEU A 361 -4.99 -19.54 -7.90
N GLY A 362 -4.88 -20.70 -8.59
CA GLY A 362 -3.75 -21.03 -9.42
C GLY A 362 -2.63 -21.86 -8.74
N ALA A 363 -2.89 -22.41 -7.56
CA ALA A 363 -1.94 -23.32 -6.92
C ALA A 363 -1.79 -24.63 -7.72
N GLU A 364 -0.54 -25.13 -7.80
CA GLU A 364 -0.17 -26.33 -8.57
C GLU A 364 -0.13 -27.61 -7.72
N GLY A 365 -0.25 -27.45 -6.41
CA GLY A 365 -0.24 -28.56 -5.48
C GLY A 365 -0.41 -28.13 -4.03
N ILE A 366 -0.47 -29.11 -3.14
CA ILE A 366 -0.52 -28.91 -1.70
C ILE A 366 0.91 -28.93 -1.16
N GLY A 367 1.28 -27.90 -0.38
CA GLY A 367 2.56 -27.81 0.33
C GLY A 367 2.50 -28.52 1.68
N LEU A 368 1.49 -28.20 2.47
CA LEU A 368 1.23 -28.82 3.77
C LEU A 368 -0.26 -29.12 3.91
N CYS A 369 -0.55 -30.34 4.35
CA CYS A 369 -1.86 -30.73 4.86
C CYS A 369 -1.69 -31.13 6.32
N ARG A 370 -2.34 -30.41 7.24
CA ARG A 370 -2.36 -30.75 8.66
C ARG A 370 -3.46 -31.76 8.92
N THR A 371 -3.08 -33.02 8.91
CA THR A 371 -4.05 -34.10 9.05
C THR A 371 -4.78 -34.08 10.39
N GLU A 372 -4.15 -33.51 11.45
CA GLU A 372 -4.79 -33.30 12.74
C GLU A 372 -6.02 -32.39 12.66
N HIS A 373 -6.05 -31.44 11.74
CA HIS A 373 -7.22 -30.57 11.52
C HIS A 373 -8.44 -31.32 10.96
N MET A 374 -8.21 -32.45 10.27
CA MET A 374 -9.30 -33.29 9.75
C MET A 374 -10.11 -33.92 10.87
N PHE A 375 -9.58 -34.02 12.06
CA PHE A 375 -10.19 -34.68 13.21
C PHE A 375 -10.82 -33.73 14.22
N PHE A 376 -10.79 -32.42 13.98
CA PHE A 376 -11.37 -31.42 14.90
C PHE A 376 -12.84 -31.14 14.63
N GLU A 377 -13.40 -31.70 13.58
CA GLU A 377 -14.85 -31.62 13.29
C GLU A 377 -15.66 -32.34 14.38
N GLU A 378 -16.87 -31.85 14.68
CA GLU A 378 -17.68 -32.34 15.80
C GLU A 378 -17.98 -33.86 15.74
N ASP A 379 -18.14 -34.40 14.53
CA ASP A 379 -18.42 -35.81 14.28
C ASP A 379 -17.20 -36.73 14.44
N ARG A 380 -15.98 -36.19 14.52
CA ARG A 380 -14.73 -36.96 14.55
C ARG A 380 -13.93 -36.78 15.82
N ILE A 381 -14.04 -35.62 16.46
CA ILE A 381 -13.18 -35.25 17.59
C ILE A 381 -13.34 -36.22 18.78
N ALA A 382 -14.54 -36.81 18.98
CA ALA A 382 -14.78 -37.76 20.04
C ALA A 382 -13.97 -39.06 19.84
N ALA A 383 -14.02 -39.63 18.63
CA ALA A 383 -13.27 -40.84 18.28
C ALA A 383 -11.74 -40.58 18.27
N PHE A 384 -11.30 -39.37 17.86
CA PHE A 384 -9.90 -38.99 17.90
C PHE A 384 -9.38 -38.90 19.33
N ARG A 385 -10.15 -38.34 20.28
CA ARG A 385 -9.82 -38.32 21.70
C ARG A 385 -9.78 -39.72 22.28
N GLU A 386 -10.73 -40.58 21.93
CA GLU A 386 -10.76 -41.99 22.32
C GLU A 386 -9.47 -42.71 21.89
N MET A 387 -9.07 -42.51 20.63
CA MET A 387 -7.80 -43.05 20.10
C MET A 387 -6.57 -42.60 20.90
N ILE A 388 -6.49 -41.29 21.24
CA ILE A 388 -5.35 -40.76 22.01
C ILE A 388 -5.34 -41.32 23.45
N CYS A 389 -6.51 -41.49 24.04
CA CYS A 389 -6.63 -41.97 25.44
C CYS A 389 -6.63 -43.51 25.55
N SER A 390 -6.55 -44.25 24.45
CA SER A 390 -6.54 -45.72 24.45
C SER A 390 -5.26 -46.28 25.12
N GLU A 391 -5.40 -47.21 26.01
CA GLU A 391 -4.26 -47.84 26.73
C GLU A 391 -3.76 -49.10 25.98
N THR A 392 -4.63 -49.74 25.19
CA THR A 392 -4.27 -50.94 24.42
C THR A 392 -4.25 -50.65 22.92
N VAL A 393 -3.65 -51.58 22.14
CA VAL A 393 -3.59 -51.48 20.68
C VAL A 393 -5.02 -51.75 20.12
N GLU A 394 -5.73 -52.70 20.66
CA GLU A 394 -7.07 -53.06 20.24
C GLU A 394 -8.05 -51.90 20.40
N GLU A 395 -8.07 -51.24 21.54
CA GLU A 395 -8.88 -50.03 21.77
C GLU A 395 -8.55 -48.93 20.78
N ARG A 396 -7.29 -48.77 20.46
CA ARG A 396 -6.81 -47.74 19.52
C ARG A 396 -7.26 -48.05 18.08
N GLU A 397 -7.19 -49.34 17.69
CA GLU A 397 -7.67 -49.79 16.37
C GLU A 397 -9.18 -49.60 16.24
N GLU A 398 -9.96 -49.92 17.27
CA GLU A 398 -11.42 -49.67 17.28
C GLU A 398 -11.78 -48.19 17.13
N ALA A 399 -11.02 -47.32 17.79
CA ALA A 399 -11.22 -45.87 17.67
C ALA A 399 -10.80 -45.35 16.29
N LEU A 400 -9.70 -45.88 15.73
CA LEU A 400 -9.24 -45.54 14.37
C LEU A 400 -10.22 -45.96 13.28
N ASP A 401 -10.86 -47.14 13.43
CA ASP A 401 -11.89 -47.62 12.47
C ASP A 401 -13.08 -46.67 12.35
N LYS A 402 -13.39 -45.91 13.42
CA LYS A 402 -14.39 -44.84 13.39
C LYS A 402 -13.97 -43.61 12.57
N ILE A 403 -12.67 -43.37 12.45
CA ILE A 403 -12.08 -42.16 11.82
C ILE A 403 -11.69 -42.45 10.37
N LEU A 404 -11.23 -43.66 10.05
CA LEU A 404 -10.67 -44.02 8.74
C LEU A 404 -11.58 -43.74 7.53
N PRO A 405 -12.95 -43.79 7.64
CA PRO A 405 -13.81 -43.44 6.52
C PRO A 405 -13.78 -41.99 6.07
N TYR A 406 -13.26 -41.10 6.86
CA TYR A 406 -13.18 -39.68 6.58
C TYR A 406 -11.85 -39.28 5.95
#